data_a32588c625ec1bb2bd8479458ef99e0f
#
_entry.id   a32588c625ec1bb2bd8479458ef99e0f
#
_cell.length_a   1.000
_cell.length_b   1.000
_cell.length_c   1.000
_cell.angle_alpha   90.00
_cell.angle_beta   90.00
_cell.angle_gamma   90.00
#
_symmetry.space_group_name_H-M   'P 1'
#
loop_
_entity.id
_entity.type
_entity.pdbx_description
1 polymer ?
#
loop_
_entity_poly.entity_id
_entity_poly.type
_entity_poly.pdbx_seq_one_letter_code
_entity_poly.pdbx_strand_id
1 'polypeptide(L)'
;MATAAGINVNKTRIIAIMLSTVLAGLGQIISLQNIGSFATYSAHDTVATYAIAALLVGGATVKQAKVHNVFLGLLLFHALFIVAPQAGNQIFGNPVYGEYFRVFVSYGVIAMALILNAVQTRKLRQQRLRESTRI
;
A
#
# COMPACT_ATOMS: atom_id res chain seq x y z
N MET A 1 11.90 -6.11 22.62
CA MET A 1 13.13 -6.49 21.89
C MET A 1 13.95 -5.28 21.40
N ALA A 2 13.39 -4.25 20.77
CA ALA A 2 14.18 -3.09 20.30
C ALA A 2 14.84 -2.28 21.44
N THR A 3 14.20 -2.13 22.57
CA THR A 3 14.74 -1.47 23.77
C THR A 3 15.88 -2.25 24.43
N ALA A 4 15.87 -3.58 24.32
CA ALA A 4 16.97 -4.42 24.81
C ALA A 4 18.25 -4.31 23.94
N ALA A 5 18.12 -3.82 22.70
CA ALA A 5 19.23 -3.56 21.78
C ALA A 5 19.76 -2.11 21.88
N GLY A 6 19.37 -1.33 22.89
CA GLY A 6 19.81 0.04 23.09
C GLY A 6 19.20 1.07 22.10
N ILE A 7 18.23 0.66 21.29
CA ILE A 7 17.58 1.53 20.32
C ILE A 7 16.50 2.35 21.01
N ASN A 8 16.59 3.67 20.94
CA ASN A 8 15.56 4.55 21.44
C ASN A 8 14.37 4.59 20.45
N VAL A 9 13.35 3.77 20.74
CA VAL A 9 12.16 3.58 19.88
C VAL A 9 11.45 4.91 19.56
N ASN A 10 11.40 5.82 20.51
CA ASN A 10 10.74 7.13 20.29
C ASN A 10 11.50 7.99 19.29
N LYS A 11 12.84 8.07 19.41
CA LYS A 11 13.67 8.81 18.44
C LYS A 11 13.56 8.21 17.04
N THR A 12 13.65 6.88 16.92
CA THR A 12 13.52 6.19 15.63
C THR A 12 12.17 6.45 14.98
N ARG A 13 11.09 6.43 15.78
CA ARG A 13 9.74 6.72 15.28
C ARG A 13 9.59 8.16 14.79
N ILE A 14 10.12 9.15 15.52
CA ILE A 14 10.10 10.56 15.11
C ILE A 14 10.86 10.75 13.80
N ILE A 15 12.08 10.22 13.70
CA ILE A 15 12.89 10.31 12.47
C ILE A 15 12.18 9.65 11.28
N ALA A 16 11.56 8.49 11.48
CA ALA A 16 10.82 7.81 10.43
C ALA A 16 9.62 8.62 9.93
N ILE A 17 8.88 9.26 10.83
CA ILE A 17 7.75 10.12 10.47
C ILE A 17 8.25 11.35 9.71
N MET A 18 9.31 12.01 10.17
CA MET A 18 9.89 13.17 9.48
C MET A 18 10.36 12.82 8.06
N LEU A 19 11.10 11.74 7.91
CA LEU A 19 11.55 11.25 6.59
C LEU A 19 10.36 10.91 5.67
N SER A 20 9.35 10.22 6.20
CA SER A 20 8.14 9.89 5.45
C SER A 20 7.41 11.14 4.96
N THR A 21 7.28 12.16 5.81
CA THR A 21 6.62 13.42 5.46
C THR A 21 7.40 14.19 4.38
N VAL A 22 8.72 14.24 4.48
CA VAL A 22 9.58 14.89 3.47
C VAL A 22 9.46 14.16 2.12
N LEU A 23 9.54 12.82 2.12
CA LEU A 23 9.40 12.02 0.89
C LEU A 23 8.00 12.16 0.29
N ALA A 24 6.96 12.21 1.10
CA ALA A 24 5.59 12.43 0.63
C ALA A 24 5.45 13.82 -0.02
N GLY A 25 6.04 14.86 0.58
CA GLY A 25 6.05 16.21 0.01
C GLY A 25 6.77 16.27 -1.34
N LEU A 26 7.93 15.65 -1.46
CA LEU A 26 8.66 15.54 -2.74
C LEU A 26 7.83 14.78 -3.80
N GLY A 27 7.23 13.66 -3.42
CA GLY A 27 6.34 12.90 -4.31
C GLY A 27 5.17 13.74 -4.80
N GLN A 28 4.60 14.57 -3.94
CA GLN A 28 3.50 15.46 -4.27
C GLN A 28 3.91 16.55 -5.27
N ILE A 29 5.11 17.13 -5.10
CA ILE A 29 5.66 18.12 -6.05
C ILE A 29 5.87 17.50 -7.43
N ILE A 30 6.45 16.31 -7.51
CA ILE A 30 6.66 15.59 -8.77
C ILE A 30 5.32 15.25 -9.43
N SER A 31 4.35 14.79 -8.65
CA SER A 31 3.00 14.49 -9.13
C SER A 31 2.31 15.73 -9.70
N LEU A 32 2.43 16.87 -9.02
CA LEU A 32 1.87 18.14 -9.47
C LEU A 32 2.46 18.60 -10.82
N GLN A 33 3.78 18.43 -10.99
CA GLN A 33 4.45 18.76 -12.26
C GLN A 33 3.98 17.89 -13.42
N ASN A 34 3.63 16.63 -13.14
CA ASN A 34 3.18 15.69 -14.17
C ASN A 34 1.71 15.88 -14.54
N ILE A 35 0.85 16.14 -13.56
CA ILE A 35 -0.62 16.23 -13.74
C ILE A 35 -1.06 17.67 -14.10
N GLY A 36 -0.28 18.67 -13.68
CA GLY A 36 -0.55 20.10 -13.94
C GLY A 36 -1.72 20.70 -13.15
N SER A 37 -2.48 19.89 -12.42
CA SER A 37 -3.60 20.33 -11.57
C SER A 37 -3.68 19.50 -10.29
N PHE A 38 -4.15 20.13 -9.23
CA PHE A 38 -4.22 19.51 -7.91
C PHE A 38 -5.56 19.83 -7.23
N ALA A 39 -6.31 18.76 -6.91
CA ALA A 39 -7.53 18.92 -6.11
C ALA A 39 -7.16 19.05 -4.62
N THR A 40 -7.27 20.25 -4.09
CA THR A 40 -6.80 20.64 -2.74
C THR A 40 -7.38 19.76 -1.62
N TYR A 41 -8.62 19.28 -1.77
CA TYR A 41 -9.33 18.58 -0.71
C TYR A 41 -9.28 17.04 -0.79
N SER A 42 -9.03 16.44 -1.96
CA SER A 42 -9.17 14.99 -2.14
C SER A 42 -7.95 14.27 -2.70
N ALA A 43 -7.01 14.98 -3.30
CA ALA A 43 -5.86 14.35 -3.95
C ALA A 43 -4.96 13.59 -2.96
N HIS A 44 -4.76 14.10 -1.77
CA HIS A 44 -3.93 13.48 -0.73
C HIS A 44 -4.53 12.17 -0.20
N ASP A 45 -5.86 12.09 -0.04
CA ASP A 45 -6.54 10.87 0.42
C ASP A 45 -6.41 9.74 -0.60
N THR A 46 -6.57 10.05 -1.86
CA THR A 46 -6.45 9.09 -2.96
C THR A 46 -5.01 8.56 -3.05
N VAL A 47 -4.02 9.43 -3.01
CA VAL A 47 -2.59 9.04 -3.06
C VAL A 47 -2.21 8.19 -1.85
N ALA A 48 -2.65 8.56 -0.66
CA ALA A 48 -2.40 7.80 0.56
C ALA A 48 -3.00 6.39 0.48
N THR A 49 -4.24 6.28 0.02
CA THR A 49 -4.93 4.99 -0.15
C THR A 49 -4.20 4.09 -1.15
N TYR A 50 -3.77 4.63 -2.29
CA TYR A 50 -3.02 3.88 -3.29
C TYR A 50 -1.63 3.47 -2.82
N ALA A 51 -0.95 4.32 -2.04
CA ALA A 51 0.34 3.97 -1.45
C ALA A 51 0.23 2.79 -0.47
N ILE A 52 -0.81 2.78 0.37
CA ILE A 52 -1.10 1.66 1.27
C ILE A 52 -1.43 0.40 0.47
N ALA A 53 -2.25 0.51 -0.57
CA ALA A 53 -2.59 -0.60 -1.44
C ALA A 53 -1.35 -1.20 -2.12
N ALA A 54 -0.47 -0.37 -2.66
CA ALA A 54 0.78 -0.80 -3.27
C ALA A 54 1.65 -1.57 -2.27
N LEU A 55 1.80 -1.06 -1.04
CA LEU A 55 2.54 -1.75 0.03
C LEU A 55 1.96 -3.14 0.34
N LEU A 56 0.65 -3.25 0.46
CA LEU A 56 -0.04 -4.51 0.76
C LEU A 56 0.10 -5.52 -0.38
N VAL A 57 -0.03 -5.06 -1.63
CA VAL A 57 0.19 -5.88 -2.84
C VAL A 57 1.63 -6.38 -2.91
N GLY A 58 2.60 -5.57 -2.50
CA GLY A 58 4.01 -5.96 -2.40
C GLY A 58 4.32 -6.94 -1.28
N GLY A 59 3.29 -7.39 -0.52
CA GLY A 59 3.44 -8.36 0.56
C GLY A 59 3.93 -7.75 1.88
N ALA A 60 3.86 -6.43 2.03
CA ALA A 60 4.10 -5.80 3.32
C ALA A 60 2.96 -6.15 4.29
N THR A 61 3.31 -6.39 5.54
CA THR A 61 2.36 -6.60 6.62
C THR A 61 2.50 -5.50 7.66
N VAL A 62 1.48 -5.29 8.50
CA VAL A 62 1.53 -4.30 9.59
C VAL A 62 2.71 -4.54 10.55
N LYS A 63 3.19 -5.78 10.63
CA LYS A 63 4.30 -6.16 11.51
C LYS A 63 5.67 -6.12 10.84
N GLN A 64 5.73 -6.31 9.53
CA GLN A 64 6.98 -6.38 8.77
C GLN A 64 6.78 -5.78 7.38
N ALA A 65 7.51 -4.73 7.11
CA ALA A 65 7.66 -4.15 5.78
C ALA A 65 9.16 -4.10 5.43
N LYS A 66 9.52 -4.67 4.30
CA LYS A 66 10.89 -4.62 3.77
C LYS A 66 10.92 -3.68 2.56
N VAL A 67 12.07 -3.06 2.32
CA VAL A 67 12.22 -2.10 1.21
C VAL A 67 11.89 -2.73 -0.15
N HIS A 68 12.27 -4.00 -0.38
CA HIS A 68 11.93 -4.68 -1.64
C HIS A 68 10.43 -4.87 -1.84
N ASN A 69 9.63 -5.01 -0.75
CA ASN A 69 8.17 -5.09 -0.85
C ASN A 69 7.57 -3.78 -1.37
N VAL A 70 8.19 -2.63 -1.02
CA VAL A 70 7.77 -1.32 -1.52
C VAL A 70 7.96 -1.26 -3.04
N PHE A 71 9.15 -1.64 -3.53
CA PHE A 71 9.44 -1.62 -4.98
C PHE A 71 8.56 -2.60 -5.76
N LEU A 72 8.42 -3.83 -5.30
CA LEU A 72 7.54 -4.83 -5.90
C LEU A 72 6.08 -4.36 -5.92
N GLY A 73 5.60 -3.85 -4.80
CA GLY A 73 4.24 -3.35 -4.68
C GLY A 73 3.97 -2.17 -5.58
N LEU A 74 4.90 -1.21 -5.65
CA LEU A 74 4.80 -0.06 -6.53
C LEU A 74 4.74 -0.49 -8.01
N LEU A 75 5.61 -1.41 -8.41
CA LEU A 75 5.69 -1.91 -9.79
C LEU A 75 4.39 -2.65 -10.18
N LEU A 76 3.95 -3.58 -9.35
CA LEU A 76 2.73 -4.37 -9.59
C LEU A 76 1.49 -3.47 -9.58
N PHE A 77 1.39 -2.57 -8.61
CA PHE A 77 0.24 -1.67 -8.51
C PHE A 77 0.20 -0.69 -9.67
N HIS A 78 1.34 -0.17 -10.10
CA HIS A 78 1.43 0.75 -11.23
C HIS A 78 1.11 0.04 -12.56
N ALA A 79 1.61 -1.18 -12.76
CA ALA A 79 1.25 -2.00 -13.91
C ALA A 79 -0.27 -2.26 -13.97
N LEU A 80 -0.88 -2.63 -12.83
CA LEU A 80 -2.32 -2.79 -12.71
C LEU A 80 -3.07 -1.50 -13.06
N PHE A 81 -2.57 -0.36 -12.60
CA PHE A 81 -3.17 0.96 -12.80
C PHE A 81 -3.16 1.40 -14.27
N ILE A 82 -2.20 0.91 -15.06
CA ILE A 82 -2.12 1.15 -16.51
C ILE A 82 -2.98 0.13 -17.27
N VAL A 83 -2.90 -1.14 -16.91
CA VAL A 83 -3.56 -2.23 -17.65
C VAL A 83 -5.07 -2.24 -17.41
N ALA A 84 -5.54 -1.95 -16.20
CA ALA A 84 -6.96 -2.03 -15.85
C ALA A 84 -7.86 -1.11 -16.69
N PRO A 85 -7.53 0.19 -16.91
CA PRO A 85 -8.33 1.04 -17.79
C PRO A 85 -8.33 0.58 -19.23
N GLN A 86 -7.19 0.07 -19.73
CA GLN A 86 -7.07 -0.42 -21.10
C GLN A 86 -7.94 -1.66 -21.31
N ALA A 87 -7.90 -2.60 -20.37
CA ALA A 87 -8.75 -3.79 -20.40
C ALA A 87 -10.25 -3.41 -20.34
N GLY A 88 -10.62 -2.51 -19.43
CA GLY A 88 -11.99 -2.01 -19.34
C GLY A 88 -12.47 -1.33 -20.61
N ASN A 89 -11.64 -0.51 -21.24
CA ASN A 89 -11.96 0.14 -22.49
C ASN A 89 -12.13 -0.87 -23.65
N GLN A 90 -11.30 -1.89 -23.72
CA GLN A 90 -11.43 -2.94 -24.74
C GLN A 90 -12.68 -3.80 -24.56
N ILE A 91 -13.07 -4.09 -23.32
CA ILE A 91 -14.25 -4.93 -23.03
C ILE A 91 -15.55 -4.14 -23.27
N PHE A 92 -15.60 -2.90 -22.87
CA PHE A 92 -16.83 -2.09 -22.88
C PHE A 92 -16.90 -1.07 -24.01
N GLY A 93 -15.81 -0.86 -24.76
CA GLY A 93 -15.78 0.06 -25.91
C GLY A 93 -15.88 1.54 -25.57
N ASN A 94 -15.75 1.93 -24.29
CA ASN A 94 -15.88 3.31 -23.85
C ASN A 94 -14.85 3.63 -22.75
N PRO A 95 -14.07 4.72 -22.91
CA PRO A 95 -13.04 5.12 -21.95
C PRO A 95 -13.55 5.36 -20.52
N VAL A 96 -14.79 5.80 -20.35
CA VAL A 96 -15.41 6.04 -19.04
C VAL A 96 -15.52 4.73 -18.25
N TYR A 97 -15.91 3.63 -18.89
CA TYR A 97 -15.97 2.33 -18.24
C TYR A 97 -14.58 1.80 -17.90
N GLY A 98 -13.56 2.15 -18.68
CA GLY A 98 -12.18 1.84 -18.36
C GLY A 98 -11.73 2.44 -17.03
N GLU A 99 -12.12 3.69 -16.78
CA GLU A 99 -11.83 4.36 -15.50
C GLU A 99 -12.59 3.75 -14.32
N TYR A 100 -13.86 3.43 -14.48
CA TYR A 100 -14.61 2.70 -13.45
C TYR A 100 -14.01 1.32 -13.17
N PHE A 101 -13.56 0.62 -14.21
CA PHE A 101 -12.91 -0.68 -14.07
C PHE A 101 -11.59 -0.56 -13.29
N ARG A 102 -10.80 0.46 -13.52
CA ARG A 102 -9.59 0.79 -12.76
C ARG A 102 -9.89 0.96 -11.27
N VAL A 103 -10.89 1.76 -10.94
CA VAL A 103 -11.31 2.01 -9.55
C VAL A 103 -11.78 0.72 -8.90
N PHE A 104 -12.63 -0.05 -9.58
CA PHE A 104 -13.14 -1.33 -9.09
C PHE A 104 -12.02 -2.33 -8.80
N VAL A 105 -11.08 -2.50 -9.74
CA VAL A 105 -9.94 -3.41 -9.59
C VAL A 105 -9.03 -2.94 -8.45
N SER A 106 -8.77 -1.64 -8.32
CA SER A 106 -7.94 -1.09 -7.25
C SER A 106 -8.52 -1.40 -5.87
N TYR A 107 -9.80 -1.15 -5.66
CA TYR A 107 -10.46 -1.48 -4.39
C TYR A 107 -10.57 -2.99 -4.16
N GLY A 108 -10.78 -3.78 -5.22
CA GLY A 108 -10.78 -5.24 -5.16
C GLY A 108 -9.43 -5.80 -4.69
N VAL A 109 -8.34 -5.25 -5.21
CA VAL A 109 -6.97 -5.63 -4.80
C VAL A 109 -6.69 -5.25 -3.35
N ILE A 110 -7.13 -4.06 -2.91
CA ILE A 110 -7.01 -3.63 -1.50
C ILE A 110 -7.76 -4.58 -0.58
N ALA A 111 -9.02 -4.89 -0.91
CA ALA A 111 -9.85 -5.80 -0.12
C ALA A 111 -9.22 -7.20 -0.03
N MET A 112 -8.74 -7.74 -1.16
CA MET A 112 -8.07 -9.03 -1.21
C MET A 112 -6.79 -9.06 -0.37
N ALA A 113 -5.96 -8.04 -0.47
CA ALA A 113 -4.73 -7.91 0.31
C ALA A 113 -5.01 -7.85 1.82
N LEU A 114 -6.05 -7.13 2.23
CA LEU A 114 -6.48 -7.07 3.64
C LEU A 114 -6.99 -8.42 4.14
N ILE A 115 -7.79 -9.14 3.35
CA ILE A 115 -8.30 -10.47 3.69
C ILE A 115 -7.14 -11.45 3.84
N LEU A 116 -6.19 -11.48 2.90
CA LEU A 116 -5.02 -12.35 2.96
C LEU A 116 -4.18 -12.06 4.19
N ASN A 117 -3.95 -10.78 4.51
CA ASN A 117 -3.21 -10.38 5.71
C ASN A 117 -3.94 -10.83 7.00
N ALA A 118 -5.27 -10.67 7.06
CA ALA A 118 -6.07 -11.11 8.18
C ALA A 118 -6.02 -12.64 8.38
N VAL A 119 -6.12 -13.41 7.28
CA VAL A 119 -6.02 -14.88 7.32
C VAL A 119 -4.64 -15.34 7.77
N GLN A 120 -3.57 -14.74 7.25
CA GLN A 120 -2.20 -15.06 7.67
C GLN A 120 -1.97 -14.78 9.15
N THR A 121 -2.45 -13.65 9.64
CA THR A 121 -2.32 -13.27 11.06
C THR A 121 -3.09 -14.25 11.96
N ARG A 122 -4.27 -14.71 11.55
CA ARG A 122 -5.04 -15.72 12.29
C ARG A 122 -4.32 -17.06 12.36
N LYS A 123 -3.75 -17.54 11.24
CA LYS A 123 -2.97 -18.80 11.19
C LYS A 123 -1.76 -18.75 12.12
N LEU A 124 -0.99 -17.66 12.10
CA LEU A 124 0.18 -17.48 12.98
C LEU A 124 -0.22 -17.44 14.46
N ARG A 125 -1.35 -16.83 14.79
CA ARG A 125 -1.87 -16.80 16.16
C ARG A 125 -2.27 -18.19 16.64
N GLN A 126 -2.93 -18.97 15.81
CA GLN A 126 -3.31 -20.35 16.14
C GLN A 126 -2.09 -21.26 16.33
N GLN A 127 -1.04 -21.11 15.52
CA GLN A 127 0.19 -21.88 15.68
C GLN A 127 0.85 -21.58 17.04
N ARG A 128 0.95 -20.31 17.43
CA ARG A 128 1.51 -19.91 18.72
C ARG A 128 0.71 -20.47 19.92
N LEU A 129 -0.63 -20.48 19.81
CA LEU A 129 -1.46 -21.06 20.86
C LEU A 129 -1.26 -22.58 20.99
N ARG A 130 -1.09 -23.29 19.88
CA ARG A 130 -0.80 -24.73 19.87
C ARG A 130 0.59 -25.06 20.46
N GLU A 131 1.58 -24.21 20.23
CA GLU A 131 2.89 -24.37 20.84
C GLU A 131 2.87 -24.14 22.34
N SER A 132 2.14 -23.15 22.83
CA SER A 132 2.01 -22.86 24.27
C SER A 132 1.19 -23.91 25.04
N THR A 133 0.37 -24.71 24.37
CA THR A 133 -0.41 -25.78 25.01
C THR A 133 0.33 -27.12 25.05
N ARG A 134 1.49 -27.21 24.40
CA ARG A 134 2.33 -28.40 24.36
C ARG A 134 3.46 -28.41 25.40
N ILE A 135 3.62 -27.34 26.16
CA ILE A 135 4.52 -27.20 27.31
C ILE A 135 3.72 -27.36 28.58
#